data_216a6b02db4339c577db62eebad17977
#
_entry.id   216a6b02db4339c577db62eebad17977
#
_cell.length_a   1.000
_cell.length_b   1.000
_cell.length_c   1.000
_cell.angle_alpha   90.00
_cell.angle_beta   90.00
_cell.angle_gamma   90.00
#
_symmetry.space_group_name_H-M   'P 1'
#
loop_
_entity.id
_entity.type
_entity.pdbx_description
1 polymer ?
#
loop_
_entity_poly.entity_id
_entity_poly.type
_entity_poly.pdbx_seq_one_letter_code
_entity_poly.pdbx_strand_id
1 'polypeptide(L)'
;MKRRNDRFTISIYLLPLFLAVFLTACEVRDSYMNAEVISADETSITVRPIKAGDSHAPKGVLEAETLILDLTGYDNVSIPEDLAPGDGIRVLFNPDSFKKGEVPEIGIVFQIYRLDEDGEEVKSHEEISASESSKAPDPGRPVKWFDCLHGDEMVWDDVREYDLEEFPGITFRWTAEQLDAVKGSETTPLYNGMPIWSVYFCDLTGDGKPELCSTLSMGSGIVNDQILVYDYADGTGYDLSDRENFDYVLTVQEDSLIAEKRAYQEDALIESGELVLSDGILQIKPQ
;
A
#
# COMPACT_ATOMS: atom_id res chain seq x y z
N MET A 1 3.51 -69.48 -41.82
CA MET A 1 4.60 -68.63 -41.38
C MET A 1 4.01 -67.31 -40.79
N LYS A 2 3.86 -67.27 -39.45
CA LYS A 2 3.15 -66.23 -38.72
C LYS A 2 4.20 -65.28 -38.08
N ARG A 3 4.35 -64.02 -38.51
CA ARG A 3 5.21 -63.07 -37.88
C ARG A 3 4.46 -62.41 -36.68
N ARG A 4 5.02 -62.56 -35.51
CA ARG A 4 4.63 -61.93 -34.27
C ARG A 4 5.15 -60.48 -34.27
N ASN A 5 4.27 -59.50 -34.10
CA ASN A 5 4.61 -58.14 -33.82
C ASN A 5 4.64 -57.94 -32.30
N ASP A 6 5.81 -57.85 -31.72
CA ASP A 6 5.98 -57.44 -30.34
C ASP A 6 5.93 -55.89 -30.30
N ARG A 7 4.83 -55.38 -29.75
CA ARG A 7 4.70 -53.97 -29.44
C ARG A 7 5.38 -53.70 -28.08
N PHE A 8 6.46 -52.97 -28.10
CA PHE A 8 7.08 -52.39 -26.90
C PHE A 8 6.15 -51.35 -26.33
N THR A 9 5.59 -51.62 -25.17
CA THR A 9 4.87 -50.66 -24.34
C THR A 9 5.88 -50.02 -23.40
N ILE A 10 6.41 -48.83 -23.75
CA ILE A 10 7.22 -48.02 -22.84
C ILE A 10 6.26 -47.32 -21.89
N SER A 11 6.35 -47.72 -20.64
CA SER A 11 5.55 -47.18 -19.54
C SER A 11 6.01 -45.75 -19.23
N ILE A 12 5.11 -44.81 -19.46
CA ILE A 12 5.28 -43.41 -19.11
C ILE A 12 4.96 -43.23 -17.60
N TYR A 13 5.97 -43.43 -16.75
CA TYR A 13 5.89 -43.15 -15.30
C TYR A 13 7.00 -42.22 -14.82
N LEU A 14 7.40 -41.25 -15.64
CA LEU A 14 8.49 -40.33 -15.25
C LEU A 14 8.09 -38.85 -15.34
N LEU A 15 6.80 -38.52 -15.20
CA LEU A 15 6.37 -37.11 -15.33
C LEU A 15 5.72 -36.44 -14.12
N PRO A 16 5.70 -36.95 -12.89
CA PRO A 16 5.29 -36.11 -11.77
C PRO A 16 6.42 -35.70 -10.82
N LEU A 17 7.70 -35.94 -11.13
CA LEU A 17 8.78 -35.59 -10.19
C LEU A 17 9.51 -34.29 -10.50
N PHE A 18 9.13 -33.57 -11.56
CA PHE A 18 9.77 -32.30 -11.93
C PHE A 18 8.91 -31.04 -11.67
N LEU A 19 7.69 -31.21 -11.13
CA LEU A 19 6.80 -30.07 -10.86
C LEU A 19 6.72 -29.67 -9.38
N ALA A 20 7.56 -30.25 -8.52
CA ALA A 20 7.54 -29.99 -7.08
C ALA A 20 8.73 -29.14 -6.58
N VAL A 21 9.51 -28.51 -7.46
CA VAL A 21 10.76 -27.81 -7.05
C VAL A 21 10.71 -26.29 -7.29
N PHE A 22 9.62 -25.73 -7.82
CA PHE A 22 9.53 -24.28 -8.07
C PHE A 22 8.34 -23.59 -7.40
N LEU A 23 7.99 -24.00 -6.18
CA LEU A 23 7.13 -23.22 -5.29
C LEU A 23 7.82 -22.98 -3.95
N THR A 24 9.09 -22.59 -3.97
CA THR A 24 9.59 -21.70 -2.95
C THR A 24 9.33 -20.29 -3.46
N ALA A 25 8.06 -19.85 -3.38
CA ALA A 25 7.79 -18.44 -3.24
C ALA A 25 8.69 -17.96 -2.11
N CYS A 26 9.54 -16.98 -2.34
CA CYS A 26 10.06 -16.16 -1.27
C CYS A 26 8.83 -15.55 -0.57
N GLU A 27 8.30 -16.25 0.43
CA GLU A 27 7.57 -15.59 1.49
C GLU A 27 8.60 -14.63 2.11
N VAL A 28 8.55 -13.38 1.73
CA VAL A 28 9.09 -12.31 2.55
C VAL A 28 8.26 -12.38 3.82
N ARG A 29 8.75 -13.11 4.82
CA ARG A 29 8.14 -13.18 6.13
C ARG A 29 8.51 -11.88 6.82
N ASP A 30 7.63 -10.90 6.73
CA ASP A 30 7.72 -9.73 7.57
C ASP A 30 7.74 -10.21 9.02
N SER A 31 8.78 -9.83 9.74
CA SER A 31 8.88 -10.11 11.16
C SER A 31 8.41 -8.91 11.94
N TYR A 32 7.69 -9.15 13.02
CA TYR A 32 7.25 -8.09 13.91
C TYR A 32 7.57 -8.40 15.36
N MET A 33 7.77 -7.36 16.15
CA MET A 33 7.94 -7.45 17.60
C MET A 33 7.25 -6.30 18.30
N ASN A 34 6.78 -6.56 19.51
CA ASN A 34 6.38 -5.51 20.43
C ASN A 34 7.59 -5.07 21.26
N ALA A 35 7.72 -3.78 21.50
CA ALA A 35 8.83 -3.21 22.25
C ALA A 35 8.41 -1.95 23.03
N GLU A 36 9.20 -1.59 24.02
CA GLU A 36 9.09 -0.32 24.77
C GLU A 36 10.16 0.64 24.27
N VAL A 37 9.80 1.87 23.96
CA VAL A 37 10.75 2.92 23.56
C VAL A 37 11.60 3.34 24.76
N ILE A 38 12.92 3.32 24.59
CA ILE A 38 13.88 3.83 25.58
C ILE A 38 14.28 5.27 25.21
N SER A 39 14.57 5.50 23.92
CA SER A 39 14.88 6.82 23.37
C SER A 39 14.61 6.81 21.88
N ALA A 40 14.25 7.96 21.32
CA ALA A 40 14.06 8.16 19.88
C ALA A 40 14.80 9.42 19.45
N ASP A 41 15.42 9.38 18.26
CA ASP A 41 16.00 10.51 17.56
C ASP A 41 15.63 10.43 16.05
N GLU A 42 16.07 11.38 15.25
CA GLU A 42 15.71 11.49 13.83
C GLU A 42 16.19 10.30 12.96
N THR A 43 17.15 9.54 13.42
CA THR A 43 17.81 8.49 12.64
C THR A 43 17.69 7.11 13.25
N SER A 44 17.30 7.04 14.53
CA SER A 44 17.24 5.76 15.26
C SER A 44 16.28 5.78 16.45
N ILE A 45 15.78 4.60 16.81
CA ILE A 45 15.02 4.40 18.03
C ILE A 45 15.68 3.28 18.82
N THR A 46 16.01 3.54 20.09
CA THR A 46 16.45 2.49 21.01
C THR A 46 15.24 1.92 21.74
N VAL A 47 15.08 0.60 21.69
CA VAL A 47 13.92 -0.08 22.24
C VAL A 47 14.31 -1.25 23.13
N ARG A 48 13.40 -1.65 24.02
CA ARG A 48 13.46 -2.89 24.78
C ARG A 48 12.38 -3.84 24.27
N PRO A 49 12.73 -5.01 23.67
CA PRO A 49 11.74 -6.00 23.23
C PRO A 49 10.84 -6.49 24.38
N ILE A 50 9.54 -6.56 24.13
CA ILE A 50 8.56 -7.13 25.05
C ILE A 50 8.41 -8.61 24.73
N LYS A 51 8.81 -9.48 25.67
CA LYS A 51 8.80 -10.95 25.49
C LYS A 51 7.42 -11.58 25.60
N ALA A 52 6.49 -10.86 26.21
CA ALA A 52 5.10 -11.30 26.37
C ALA A 52 4.25 -10.70 25.28
N GLY A 53 3.36 -11.49 24.70
CA GLY A 53 2.44 -11.04 23.66
C GLY A 53 2.71 -11.69 22.31
N ASP A 54 1.99 -11.22 21.30
CA ASP A 54 2.09 -11.68 19.95
C ASP A 54 3.32 -11.02 19.27
N SER A 55 4.36 -11.82 18.99
CA SER A 55 5.58 -11.37 18.33
C SER A 55 6.10 -12.48 17.42
N HIS A 56 6.33 -12.16 16.19
CA HIS A 56 6.91 -13.06 15.18
C HIS A 56 8.29 -12.55 14.74
N ALA A 57 9.29 -12.76 15.60
CA ALA A 57 10.65 -12.28 15.37
C ALA A 57 11.70 -13.35 15.69
N PRO A 58 12.92 -13.26 15.11
CA PRO A 58 14.02 -14.15 15.44
C PRO A 58 14.33 -14.13 16.95
N LYS A 59 14.65 -15.30 17.50
CA LYS A 59 14.95 -15.47 18.94
C LYS A 59 15.99 -14.47 19.45
N GLY A 60 17.03 -14.18 18.66
CA GLY A 60 18.07 -13.23 19.04
C GLY A 60 17.59 -11.79 19.17
N VAL A 61 16.52 -11.40 18.46
CA VAL A 61 15.86 -10.10 18.58
C VAL A 61 15.09 -10.04 19.90
N LEU A 62 14.26 -11.05 20.19
CA LEU A 62 13.42 -11.10 21.39
C LEU A 62 14.21 -11.29 22.68
N GLU A 63 15.44 -11.84 22.62
CA GLU A 63 16.30 -12.04 23.79
C GLU A 63 17.21 -10.85 24.10
N ALA A 64 17.30 -9.86 23.22
CA ALA A 64 18.09 -8.67 23.45
C ALA A 64 17.57 -7.88 24.68
N GLU A 65 18.48 -7.29 25.45
CA GLU A 65 18.11 -6.36 26.54
C GLU A 65 17.68 -5.02 25.96
N THR A 66 18.38 -4.58 24.91
CA THR A 66 18.08 -3.37 24.13
C THR A 66 18.41 -3.61 22.67
N LEU A 67 17.73 -2.92 21.79
CA LEU A 67 17.91 -2.94 20.32
C LEU A 67 17.92 -1.52 19.79
N ILE A 68 18.72 -1.30 18.74
CA ILE A 68 18.66 -0.08 17.93
C ILE A 68 17.86 -0.42 16.66
N LEU A 69 16.87 0.40 16.37
CA LEU A 69 16.13 0.42 15.12
C LEU A 69 16.76 1.51 14.25
N ASP A 70 17.38 1.14 13.15
CA ASP A 70 17.95 2.09 12.18
C ASP A 70 16.84 2.56 11.24
N LEU A 71 16.51 3.83 11.31
CA LEU A 71 15.46 4.45 10.50
C LEU A 71 15.96 4.93 9.13
N THR A 72 17.26 4.84 8.89
CA THR A 72 17.88 5.28 7.63
C THR A 72 18.04 4.16 6.61
N GLY A 73 17.77 2.92 7.02
CA GLY A 73 17.93 1.74 6.17
C GLY A 73 16.77 1.50 5.19
N TYR A 74 15.69 2.28 5.29
CA TYR A 74 14.54 2.24 4.41
C TYR A 74 13.97 3.65 4.20
N ASP A 75 13.75 4.05 2.95
CA ASP A 75 13.45 5.44 2.60
C ASP A 75 12.06 5.94 3.04
N ASN A 76 11.13 5.04 3.39
CA ASN A 76 9.74 5.37 3.73
C ASN A 76 9.28 4.70 5.02
N VAL A 77 10.04 4.82 6.11
CA VAL A 77 9.62 4.30 7.41
C VAL A 77 8.45 5.13 7.95
N SER A 78 7.29 4.50 8.12
CA SER A 78 6.17 5.14 8.82
C SER A 78 6.40 5.07 10.33
N ILE A 79 6.47 6.23 10.99
CA ILE A 79 6.76 6.36 12.42
C ILE A 79 5.69 7.25 13.04
N PRO A 80 5.08 6.85 14.17
CA PRO A 80 4.16 7.71 14.90
C PRO A 80 4.84 9.02 15.32
N GLU A 81 4.16 10.12 15.18
CA GLU A 81 4.61 11.40 15.71
C GLU A 81 4.72 11.33 17.25
N ASP A 82 5.65 12.09 17.84
CA ASP A 82 5.81 12.26 19.29
C ASP A 82 6.06 10.96 20.10
N LEU A 83 6.84 10.01 19.57
CA LEU A 83 7.26 8.85 20.35
C LEU A 83 8.11 9.28 21.56
N ALA A 84 7.70 8.85 22.74
CA ALA A 84 8.35 9.17 24.01
C ALA A 84 8.90 7.92 24.72
N PRO A 85 9.93 8.06 25.57
CA PRO A 85 10.38 6.97 26.42
C PRO A 85 9.24 6.40 27.27
N GLY A 86 9.07 5.08 27.23
CA GLY A 86 7.98 4.35 27.91
C GLY A 86 6.81 3.99 26.98
N ASP A 87 6.73 4.55 25.78
CA ASP A 87 5.70 4.16 24.82
C ASP A 87 5.86 2.70 24.39
N GLY A 88 4.75 1.97 24.35
CA GLY A 88 4.66 0.65 23.73
C GLY A 88 4.56 0.80 22.20
N ILE A 89 5.35 0.03 21.46
CA ILE A 89 5.32 0.04 20.02
C ILE A 89 5.34 -1.38 19.45
N ARG A 90 4.75 -1.55 18.26
CA ARG A 90 4.97 -2.71 17.39
C ARG A 90 5.83 -2.30 16.21
N VAL A 91 6.86 -3.08 15.94
CA VAL A 91 7.84 -2.81 14.88
C VAL A 91 7.76 -3.91 13.84
N LEU A 92 7.50 -3.54 12.58
CA LEU A 92 7.64 -4.41 11.40
C LEU A 92 9.01 -4.20 10.79
N PHE A 93 9.73 -5.27 10.52
CA PHE A 93 11.10 -5.18 10.06
C PHE A 93 11.54 -6.37 9.21
N ASN A 94 12.63 -6.19 8.46
CA ASN A 94 13.28 -7.28 7.75
C ASN A 94 14.17 -8.09 8.71
N PRO A 95 13.86 -9.38 8.98
CA PRO A 95 14.64 -10.21 9.90
C PRO A 95 16.09 -10.45 9.45
N ASP A 96 16.36 -10.39 8.15
CA ASP A 96 17.70 -10.56 7.59
C ASP A 96 18.61 -9.34 7.82
N SER A 97 18.01 -8.18 8.20
CA SER A 97 18.75 -6.97 8.55
C SER A 97 19.27 -6.94 9.99
N PHE A 98 18.97 -7.97 10.79
CA PHE A 98 19.39 -8.06 12.18
C PHE A 98 20.91 -8.27 12.31
N LYS A 99 21.58 -7.32 12.92
CA LYS A 99 23.01 -7.31 13.20
C LYS A 99 23.26 -7.61 14.69
N LYS A 100 24.02 -8.66 14.97
CA LYS A 100 24.47 -8.98 16.32
C LYS A 100 25.68 -8.12 16.68
N GLY A 101 25.64 -7.48 17.85
CA GLY A 101 26.72 -6.62 18.35
C GLY A 101 26.64 -6.50 19.86
N GLU A 102 27.45 -5.60 20.44
CA GLU A 102 27.37 -5.23 21.85
C GLU A 102 25.99 -4.62 22.17
N VAL A 103 25.50 -3.77 21.28
CA VAL A 103 24.08 -3.40 21.16
C VAL A 103 23.59 -3.92 19.82
N PRO A 104 22.67 -4.87 19.78
CA PRO A 104 22.14 -5.39 18.53
C PRO A 104 21.32 -4.32 17.77
N GLU A 105 21.28 -4.45 16.43
CA GLU A 105 20.64 -3.48 15.56
C GLU A 105 19.74 -4.18 14.54
N ILE A 106 18.62 -3.56 14.22
CA ILE A 106 17.78 -3.89 13.07
C ILE A 106 17.98 -2.79 12.03
N GLY A 107 18.59 -3.14 10.90
CA GLY A 107 19.00 -2.18 9.88
C GLY A 107 17.93 -1.82 8.86
N ILE A 108 16.79 -2.55 8.81
CA ILE A 108 15.66 -2.26 7.91
C ILE A 108 14.37 -2.39 8.70
N VAL A 109 13.76 -1.25 9.01
CA VAL A 109 12.47 -1.12 9.65
C VAL A 109 11.48 -0.63 8.60
N PHE A 110 10.33 -1.28 8.47
CA PHE A 110 9.30 -0.90 7.52
C PHE A 110 8.28 0.03 8.14
N GLN A 111 7.84 -0.29 9.37
CA GLN A 111 6.76 0.43 10.02
C GLN A 111 6.82 0.30 11.55
N ILE A 112 6.35 1.33 12.24
CA ILE A 112 6.24 1.37 13.69
C ILE A 112 4.82 1.82 14.05
N TYR A 113 4.12 1.02 14.86
CA TYR A 113 2.81 1.35 15.42
C TYR A 113 2.94 1.65 16.90
N ARG A 114 2.16 2.59 17.42
CA ARG A 114 2.02 2.77 18.87
C ARG A 114 1.04 1.73 19.42
N LEU A 115 1.32 1.18 20.59
CA LEU A 115 0.42 0.26 21.29
C LEU A 115 -0.29 1.01 22.45
N ASP A 116 -1.54 0.66 22.69
CA ASP A 116 -2.30 1.12 23.85
C ASP A 116 -1.93 0.34 25.14
N GLU A 117 -2.63 0.64 26.25
CA GLU A 117 -2.40 -0.03 27.52
C GLU A 117 -2.75 -1.54 27.50
N ASP A 118 -3.58 -1.97 26.57
CA ASP A 118 -3.96 -3.37 26.37
C ASP A 118 -3.00 -4.10 25.40
N GLY A 119 -2.06 -3.37 24.79
CA GLY A 119 -1.07 -3.89 23.83
C GLY A 119 -1.63 -4.06 22.41
N GLU A 120 -2.79 -3.50 22.15
CA GLU A 120 -3.37 -3.40 20.81
C GLU A 120 -2.78 -2.19 20.09
N GLU A 121 -2.67 -2.28 18.77
CA GLU A 121 -2.20 -1.15 17.96
C GLU A 121 -3.15 0.03 18.14
N VAL A 122 -2.62 1.12 18.70
CA VAL A 122 -3.29 2.40 18.56
C VAL A 122 -3.24 2.68 17.07
N LYS A 123 -4.31 2.31 16.38
CA LYS A 123 -4.53 2.82 15.04
C LYS A 123 -4.43 4.32 15.23
N SER A 124 -3.44 4.95 14.63
CA SER A 124 -3.49 6.37 14.37
C SER A 124 -4.64 6.56 13.38
N HIS A 125 -5.84 6.37 13.88
CA HIS A 125 -6.94 7.09 13.38
C HIS A 125 -6.56 8.55 13.71
N GLU A 126 -5.94 9.25 12.79
CA GLU A 126 -6.75 10.33 12.30
C GLU A 126 -8.09 9.69 11.90
N GLU A 127 -8.93 9.42 12.90
CA GLU A 127 -10.32 9.74 12.75
C GLU A 127 -10.27 11.17 12.23
N ILE A 128 -10.27 11.30 10.90
CA ILE A 128 -10.92 12.41 10.27
C ILE A 128 -12.34 12.26 10.79
N SER A 129 -12.48 12.76 12.02
CA SER A 129 -13.75 13.02 12.63
C SER A 129 -14.48 13.78 11.54
N ALA A 130 -15.52 13.17 10.98
CA ALA A 130 -16.45 13.82 10.05
C ALA A 130 -17.10 15.08 10.65
N SER A 131 -16.51 15.67 11.70
CA SER A 131 -16.98 16.86 12.43
C SER A 131 -16.21 18.14 12.14
N GLU A 132 -15.16 18.15 11.29
CA GLU A 132 -14.48 19.40 10.90
C GLU A 132 -14.54 19.76 9.40
N SER A 133 -15.18 18.95 8.56
CA SER A 133 -15.44 19.33 7.17
C SER A 133 -16.81 19.99 7.00
N SER A 134 -16.99 21.19 7.56
CA SER A 134 -18.10 22.08 7.21
C SER A 134 -17.69 23.19 6.23
N LYS A 135 -16.62 22.97 5.45
CA LYS A 135 -16.26 23.83 4.33
C LYS A 135 -16.16 22.95 3.11
N ALA A 136 -17.03 23.19 2.12
CA ALA A 136 -16.90 22.58 0.80
C ALA A 136 -15.43 22.72 0.37
N PRO A 137 -14.77 21.65 -0.10
CA PRO A 137 -13.41 21.74 -0.60
C PRO A 137 -13.36 22.83 -1.68
N ASP A 138 -12.30 23.64 -1.67
CA ASP A 138 -12.06 24.59 -2.77
C ASP A 138 -12.04 23.77 -4.08
N PRO A 139 -12.77 24.18 -5.13
CA PRO A 139 -12.78 23.45 -6.39
C PRO A 139 -11.35 23.19 -6.88
N GLY A 140 -11.01 21.94 -7.12
CA GLY A 140 -9.71 21.51 -7.60
C GLY A 140 -8.68 21.13 -6.53
N ARG A 141 -8.96 21.29 -5.22
CA ARG A 141 -8.06 20.81 -4.17
C ARG A 141 -8.28 19.32 -3.92
N PRO A 142 -7.23 18.47 -4.04
CA PRO A 142 -7.38 17.02 -3.80
C PRO A 142 -7.64 16.75 -2.31
N VAL A 143 -8.58 15.81 -2.06
CA VAL A 143 -8.84 15.24 -0.74
C VAL A 143 -8.33 13.81 -0.74
N LYS A 144 -7.38 13.50 0.13
CA LYS A 144 -6.87 12.13 0.29
C LYS A 144 -7.91 11.29 1.04
N TRP A 145 -8.35 10.18 0.45
CA TRP A 145 -9.05 9.14 1.18
C TRP A 145 -8.03 8.20 1.85
N PHE A 146 -7.14 7.62 1.07
CA PHE A 146 -5.98 6.86 1.54
C PHE A 146 -4.90 6.81 0.46
N ASP A 147 -3.67 6.49 0.88
CA ASP A 147 -2.52 6.31 0.00
C ASP A 147 -1.52 5.31 0.59
N CYS A 148 -1.63 4.04 0.20
CA CYS A 148 -0.77 2.96 0.66
C CYS A 148 0.65 3.00 0.07
N LEU A 149 0.90 3.84 -0.94
CA LEU A 149 2.25 4.07 -1.47
C LEU A 149 3.01 5.12 -0.66
N HIS A 150 2.28 5.98 0.09
CA HIS A 150 2.87 7.09 0.82
C HIS A 150 2.37 7.16 2.28
N GLY A 151 2.35 6.00 2.96
CA GLY A 151 2.25 5.93 4.42
C GLY A 151 1.02 5.27 5.00
N ASP A 152 -0.06 5.08 4.24
CA ASP A 152 -1.20 4.31 4.75
C ASP A 152 -0.95 2.79 4.60
N GLU A 153 -1.40 2.01 5.57
CA GLU A 153 -1.24 0.56 5.53
C GLU A 153 -2.17 -0.10 4.50
N MET A 154 -1.63 -1.07 3.74
CA MET A 154 -2.43 -1.96 2.91
C MET A 154 -2.82 -3.21 3.70
N VAL A 155 -4.08 -3.31 4.11
CA VAL A 155 -4.65 -4.51 4.71
C VAL A 155 -5.59 -5.17 3.69
N TRP A 156 -5.23 -6.37 3.22
CA TRP A 156 -5.92 -7.04 2.10
C TRP A 156 -7.38 -7.39 2.36
N ASP A 157 -7.73 -7.68 3.61
CA ASP A 157 -9.10 -8.02 4.03
C ASP A 157 -9.87 -6.81 4.58
N ASP A 158 -9.29 -5.60 4.50
CA ASP A 158 -9.92 -4.38 4.98
C ASP A 158 -11.00 -3.86 4.01
N VAL A 159 -11.97 -3.18 4.59
CA VAL A 159 -13.03 -2.47 3.86
C VAL A 159 -13.06 -1.04 4.35
N ARG A 160 -12.82 -0.09 3.46
CA ARG A 160 -12.87 1.33 3.77
C ARG A 160 -14.10 1.96 3.13
N GLU A 161 -14.74 2.87 3.84
CA GLU A 161 -15.93 3.57 3.36
C GLU A 161 -15.70 5.08 3.46
N TYR A 162 -16.25 5.82 2.50
CA TYR A 162 -16.18 7.27 2.44
C TYR A 162 -17.44 7.87 1.86
N ASP A 163 -17.97 8.89 2.55
CA ASP A 163 -19.14 9.67 2.12
C ASP A 163 -18.70 11.06 1.65
N LEU A 164 -19.20 11.47 0.49
CA LEU A 164 -18.97 12.82 -0.05
C LEU A 164 -20.26 13.64 0.00
N GLU A 165 -20.15 14.90 0.39
CA GLU A 165 -21.30 15.83 0.42
C GLU A 165 -21.90 16.07 -0.98
N GLU A 166 -21.04 15.99 -2.02
CA GLU A 166 -21.40 16.19 -3.42
C GLU A 166 -22.26 15.03 -3.97
N PHE A 167 -22.23 13.86 -3.31
CA PHE A 167 -23.00 12.66 -3.70
C PHE A 167 -23.88 12.16 -2.56
N PRO A 168 -24.91 12.90 -2.13
CA PRO A 168 -25.70 12.57 -0.95
C PRO A 168 -26.39 11.22 -1.08
N GLY A 169 -26.18 10.36 -0.08
CA GLY A 169 -26.76 9.01 -0.02
C GLY A 169 -25.98 7.97 -0.83
N ILE A 170 -24.79 8.30 -1.27
CA ILE A 170 -23.81 7.38 -1.85
C ILE A 170 -22.66 7.23 -0.88
N THR A 171 -22.30 5.99 -0.54
CA THR A 171 -21.08 5.62 0.17
C THR A 171 -20.13 4.96 -0.81
N PHE A 172 -18.95 5.51 -0.97
CA PHE A 172 -17.88 4.85 -1.72
C PHE A 172 -17.24 3.79 -0.83
N ARG A 173 -17.06 2.59 -1.36
CA ARG A 173 -16.52 1.45 -0.63
C ARG A 173 -15.32 0.90 -1.38
N TRP A 174 -14.19 0.82 -0.69
CA TRP A 174 -12.96 0.22 -1.18
C TRP A 174 -12.72 -1.13 -0.51
N THR A 175 -12.21 -2.06 -1.31
CA THR A 175 -11.45 -3.23 -0.91
C THR A 175 -10.11 -3.19 -1.67
N ALA A 176 -9.13 -4.02 -1.30
CA ALA A 176 -7.85 -4.03 -2.00
C ALA A 176 -7.99 -4.20 -3.54
N GLU A 177 -9.01 -4.91 -4.00
CA GLU A 177 -9.18 -5.25 -5.41
C GLU A 177 -10.31 -4.50 -6.12
N GLN A 178 -11.19 -3.80 -5.39
CA GLN A 178 -12.41 -3.22 -5.98
C GLN A 178 -12.83 -1.93 -5.31
N LEU A 179 -13.33 -0.99 -6.11
CA LEU A 179 -14.01 0.20 -5.64
C LEU A 179 -15.46 0.20 -6.11
N ASP A 180 -16.37 0.40 -5.18
CA ASP A 180 -17.80 0.37 -5.37
C ASP A 180 -18.47 1.70 -4.98
N ALA A 181 -19.65 1.98 -5.56
CA ALA A 181 -20.61 2.95 -5.04
C ALA A 181 -21.80 2.21 -4.43
N VAL A 182 -22.14 2.52 -3.18
CA VAL A 182 -23.23 1.90 -2.43
C VAL A 182 -24.34 2.92 -2.22
N LYS A 183 -25.57 2.57 -2.65
CA LYS A 183 -26.76 3.37 -2.46
C LYS A 183 -27.85 2.56 -1.78
N GLY A 184 -28.02 2.75 -0.49
CA GLY A 184 -28.93 1.92 0.30
C GLY A 184 -28.50 0.45 0.29
N SER A 185 -29.27 -0.45 -0.37
CA SER A 185 -28.92 -1.87 -0.54
C SER A 185 -28.30 -2.22 -1.90
N GLU A 186 -28.15 -1.25 -2.78
CA GLU A 186 -27.60 -1.43 -4.11
C GLU A 186 -26.10 -1.11 -4.10
N THR A 187 -25.30 -2.03 -4.64
CA THR A 187 -23.84 -1.86 -4.81
C THR A 187 -23.54 -1.88 -6.30
N THR A 188 -22.87 -0.83 -6.77
CA THR A 188 -22.45 -0.68 -8.16
C THR A 188 -20.92 -0.68 -8.20
N PRO A 189 -20.28 -1.70 -8.82
CA PRO A 189 -18.84 -1.68 -9.05
C PRO A 189 -18.46 -0.53 -9.98
N LEU A 190 -17.44 0.24 -9.61
CA LEU A 190 -16.89 1.33 -10.41
C LEU A 190 -15.68 0.86 -11.21
N TYR A 191 -14.70 0.28 -10.52
CA TYR A 191 -13.51 -0.28 -11.15
C TYR A 191 -12.80 -1.26 -10.21
N ASN A 192 -11.86 -2.03 -10.80
CA ASN A 192 -11.03 -3.00 -10.10
C ASN A 192 -9.55 -2.65 -10.26
N GLY A 193 -8.73 -3.11 -9.32
CA GLY A 193 -7.25 -3.06 -9.33
C GLY A 193 -6.67 -4.35 -8.76
N MET A 194 -5.33 -4.48 -8.84
CA MET A 194 -4.61 -5.64 -8.31
C MET A 194 -3.28 -5.22 -7.67
N PRO A 195 -3.27 -4.41 -6.57
CA PRO A 195 -4.40 -3.78 -5.88
C PRO A 195 -4.71 -2.35 -6.35
N ILE A 196 -5.68 -1.70 -5.66
CA ILE A 196 -5.89 -0.25 -5.68
C ILE A 196 -5.08 0.33 -4.52
N TRP A 197 -4.00 1.06 -4.84
CA TRP A 197 -3.02 1.55 -3.88
C TRP A 197 -3.41 2.85 -3.19
N SER A 198 -4.08 3.75 -3.92
CA SER A 198 -4.49 5.04 -3.40
C SER A 198 -5.80 5.51 -4.02
N VAL A 199 -6.55 6.32 -3.28
CA VAL A 199 -7.72 7.04 -3.80
C VAL A 199 -7.70 8.47 -3.26
N TYR A 200 -7.85 9.41 -4.18
CA TYR A 200 -8.04 10.83 -3.92
C TYR A 200 -9.34 11.29 -4.57
N PHE A 201 -9.94 12.32 -4.02
CA PHE A 201 -11.07 13.03 -4.63
C PHE A 201 -10.57 14.37 -5.12
N CYS A 202 -10.80 14.70 -6.40
CA CYS A 202 -10.35 15.96 -7.00
C CYS A 202 -11.26 16.33 -8.16
N ASP A 203 -11.77 17.57 -8.18
CA ASP A 203 -12.58 18.07 -9.30
C ASP A 203 -11.65 18.45 -10.48
N LEU A 204 -11.41 17.49 -11.36
CA LEU A 204 -10.58 17.64 -12.56
C LEU A 204 -11.38 18.11 -13.79
N THR A 205 -12.70 17.86 -13.78
CA THR A 205 -13.61 18.29 -14.86
C THR A 205 -14.05 19.72 -14.68
N GLY A 206 -14.00 20.27 -13.47
CA GLY A 206 -14.43 21.62 -13.15
C GLY A 206 -15.96 21.79 -13.07
N ASP A 207 -16.68 20.68 -12.86
CA ASP A 207 -18.14 20.68 -12.76
C ASP A 207 -18.66 20.86 -11.31
N GLY A 208 -17.74 20.95 -10.34
CA GLY A 208 -18.02 21.11 -8.92
C GLY A 208 -18.31 19.80 -8.20
N LYS A 209 -18.03 18.66 -8.82
CA LYS A 209 -18.09 17.33 -8.23
C LYS A 209 -16.73 16.64 -8.38
N PRO A 210 -16.20 16.05 -7.31
CA PRO A 210 -14.90 15.42 -7.39
C PRO A 210 -14.96 14.07 -8.11
N GLU A 211 -13.98 13.81 -8.95
CA GLU A 211 -13.65 12.50 -9.50
C GLU A 211 -12.88 11.68 -8.46
N LEU A 212 -12.98 10.33 -8.61
CA LEU A 212 -12.16 9.37 -7.87
C LEU A 212 -10.87 9.12 -8.65
N CYS A 213 -9.74 9.63 -8.13
CA CYS A 213 -8.44 9.54 -8.75
C CYS A 213 -7.60 8.48 -8.03
N SER A 214 -7.20 7.43 -8.72
CA SER A 214 -6.56 6.26 -8.10
C SER A 214 -5.26 5.87 -8.76
N THR A 215 -4.30 5.43 -7.96
CA THR A 215 -3.21 4.57 -8.43
C THR A 215 -3.61 3.12 -8.21
N LEU A 216 -3.50 2.31 -9.24
CA LEU A 216 -3.81 0.89 -9.16
C LEU A 216 -2.89 0.06 -10.07
N SER A 217 -2.57 -1.15 -9.61
CA SER A 217 -1.87 -2.13 -10.44
C SER A 217 -2.84 -2.88 -11.33
N MET A 218 -2.47 -3.09 -12.58
CA MET A 218 -3.25 -3.84 -13.56
C MET A 218 -2.36 -4.72 -14.42
N GLY A 219 -2.85 -5.89 -14.75
CA GLY A 219 -2.22 -6.77 -15.74
C GLY A 219 -2.30 -8.25 -15.41
N SER A 220 -2.08 -9.07 -16.45
CA SER A 220 -1.86 -10.50 -16.31
C SER A 220 -0.55 -10.85 -17.05
N GLY A 221 0.51 -11.15 -16.28
CA GLY A 221 1.86 -11.39 -16.81
C GLY A 221 2.76 -10.17 -16.67
N ILE A 222 2.47 -9.06 -17.33
CA ILE A 222 3.07 -7.75 -17.06
C ILE A 222 2.08 -6.98 -16.20
N VAL A 223 2.48 -6.71 -14.97
CA VAL A 223 1.72 -5.89 -14.02
C VAL A 223 2.44 -4.56 -13.90
N ASN A 224 1.73 -3.47 -14.10
CA ASN A 224 2.25 -2.12 -13.94
C ASN A 224 1.24 -1.24 -13.19
N ASP A 225 1.73 -0.18 -12.60
CA ASP A 225 0.92 0.81 -11.95
C ASP A 225 0.42 1.85 -12.96
N GLN A 226 -0.84 2.20 -12.84
CA GLN A 226 -1.48 3.18 -13.70
C GLN A 226 -2.41 4.08 -12.90
N ILE A 227 -2.69 5.25 -13.45
CA ILE A 227 -3.67 6.17 -12.87
C ILE A 227 -5.01 5.96 -13.57
N LEU A 228 -6.05 5.74 -12.76
CA LEU A 228 -7.44 5.75 -13.20
C LEU A 228 -8.17 6.91 -12.52
N VAL A 229 -8.89 7.68 -13.32
CA VAL A 229 -9.81 8.72 -12.84
C VAL A 229 -11.22 8.31 -13.23
N TYR A 230 -12.13 8.25 -12.26
CA TYR A 230 -13.51 7.90 -12.50
C TYR A 230 -14.43 9.05 -12.10
N ASP A 231 -15.09 9.63 -13.09
CA ASP A 231 -16.17 10.59 -12.92
C ASP A 231 -17.45 9.85 -12.57
N TYR A 232 -17.82 9.87 -11.28
CA TYR A 232 -19.05 9.23 -10.81
C TYR A 232 -20.30 9.96 -11.29
N ALA A 233 -20.22 11.27 -11.51
CA ALA A 233 -21.38 12.07 -11.95
C ALA A 233 -21.81 11.73 -13.37
N ASP A 234 -20.85 11.45 -14.24
CA ASP A 234 -21.06 11.17 -15.68
C ASP A 234 -20.94 9.66 -15.99
N GLY A 235 -20.40 8.87 -15.06
CA GLY A 235 -20.13 7.45 -15.23
C GLY A 235 -18.99 7.17 -16.24
N THR A 236 -18.02 8.09 -16.35
CA THR A 236 -16.92 8.03 -17.34
C THR A 236 -15.60 7.76 -16.62
N GLY A 237 -14.83 6.82 -17.16
CA GLY A 237 -13.47 6.51 -16.72
C GLY A 237 -12.42 7.07 -17.70
N TYR A 238 -11.31 7.57 -17.12
CA TYR A 238 -10.14 8.04 -17.86
C TYR A 238 -8.91 7.32 -17.31
N ASP A 239 -7.97 6.92 -18.15
CA ASP A 239 -6.75 6.25 -17.73
C ASP A 239 -5.49 6.94 -18.25
N LEU A 240 -4.44 6.88 -17.45
CA LEU A 240 -3.09 7.22 -17.83
C LEU A 240 -2.22 5.99 -17.60
N SER A 241 -1.86 5.32 -18.71
CA SER A 241 -1.16 4.04 -18.69
C SER A 241 -0.22 3.89 -19.87
N ASP A 242 0.90 3.19 -19.65
CA ASP A 242 1.80 2.72 -20.72
C ASP A 242 2.41 1.39 -20.25
N ARG A 243 1.66 0.32 -20.47
CA ARG A 243 1.80 -0.99 -19.82
C ARG A 243 3.17 -1.67 -19.92
N GLU A 244 4.03 -1.28 -20.81
CA GLU A 244 5.30 -1.98 -21.02
C GLU A 244 6.52 -1.12 -20.65
N ASN A 245 6.31 0.18 -20.47
CA ASN A 245 7.41 1.10 -20.36
C ASN A 245 7.46 1.86 -19.04
N PHE A 246 6.31 2.17 -18.44
CA PHE A 246 6.24 3.09 -17.31
C PHE A 246 5.20 2.68 -16.29
N ASP A 247 5.50 3.02 -15.03
CA ASP A 247 4.55 3.05 -13.93
C ASP A 247 4.10 4.50 -13.69
N TYR A 248 2.83 4.68 -13.31
CA TYR A 248 2.27 5.98 -12.99
C TYR A 248 1.71 5.97 -11.58
N VAL A 249 2.10 6.94 -10.77
CA VAL A 249 1.74 7.03 -9.35
C VAL A 249 1.17 8.41 -9.05
N LEU A 250 0.12 8.45 -8.23
CA LEU A 250 -0.44 9.69 -7.70
C LEU A 250 0.19 10.04 -6.36
N THR A 251 0.41 11.32 -6.15
CA THR A 251 0.74 11.92 -4.84
C THR A 251 0.10 13.30 -4.73
N VAL A 252 0.12 13.89 -3.55
CA VAL A 252 -0.32 15.28 -3.32
C VAL A 252 0.89 16.11 -2.93
N GLN A 253 1.10 17.23 -3.61
CA GLN A 253 2.11 18.22 -3.25
C GLN A 253 1.43 19.57 -3.10
N GLU A 254 1.59 20.18 -1.93
CA GLU A 254 0.87 21.41 -1.57
C GLU A 254 -0.66 21.20 -1.69
N ASP A 255 -1.29 21.80 -2.67
CA ASP A 255 -2.73 21.74 -2.93
C ASP A 255 -3.04 21.13 -4.32
N SER A 256 -2.09 20.42 -4.95
CA SER A 256 -2.24 19.86 -6.29
C SER A 256 -2.09 18.33 -6.28
N LEU A 257 -2.91 17.67 -7.10
CA LEU A 257 -2.76 16.25 -7.37
C LEU A 257 -1.66 16.05 -8.43
N ILE A 258 -0.59 15.39 -8.05
CA ILE A 258 0.60 15.19 -8.87
C ILE A 258 0.61 13.77 -9.41
N ALA A 259 0.85 13.64 -10.71
CA ALA A 259 1.15 12.37 -11.35
C ALA A 259 2.66 12.25 -11.58
N GLU A 260 3.22 11.15 -11.15
CA GLU A 260 4.60 10.77 -11.39
C GLU A 260 4.66 9.63 -12.39
N LYS A 261 5.49 9.81 -13.43
CA LYS A 261 5.83 8.78 -14.40
C LYS A 261 7.18 8.20 -14.04
N ARG A 262 7.24 6.92 -13.81
CA ARG A 262 8.44 6.19 -13.38
C ARG A 262 8.84 5.13 -14.41
N ALA A 263 10.12 4.79 -14.47
CA ALA A 263 10.57 3.67 -15.31
C ALA A 263 10.02 2.35 -14.75
N TYR A 264 9.46 1.52 -15.62
CA TYR A 264 8.86 0.25 -15.23
C TYR A 264 9.82 -0.62 -14.42
N GLN A 265 9.42 -1.03 -13.22
CA GLN A 265 10.21 -1.84 -12.26
C GLN A 265 11.54 -1.22 -11.78
N GLU A 266 11.90 -0.02 -12.18
CA GLU A 266 13.15 0.63 -11.79
C GLU A 266 12.93 1.76 -10.78
N ASP A 267 11.69 2.15 -10.53
CA ASP A 267 11.28 3.21 -9.62
C ASP A 267 11.92 4.60 -9.90
N ALA A 268 12.63 4.70 -11.02
CA ALA A 268 13.31 5.91 -11.42
C ALA A 268 12.29 6.93 -11.97
N LEU A 269 12.21 8.10 -11.32
CA LEU A 269 11.34 9.19 -11.76
C LEU A 269 11.79 9.71 -13.13
N ILE A 270 10.88 9.68 -14.10
CA ILE A 270 11.08 10.18 -15.48
C ILE A 270 10.46 11.57 -15.65
N GLU A 271 9.24 11.75 -15.15
CA GLU A 271 8.46 12.97 -15.29
C GLU A 271 7.54 13.11 -14.08
N SER A 272 7.32 14.34 -13.63
CA SER A 272 6.37 14.67 -12.58
C SER A 272 5.68 15.98 -12.90
N GLY A 273 4.40 16.10 -12.59
CA GLY A 273 3.63 17.30 -12.79
C GLY A 273 2.18 17.16 -12.36
N GLU A 274 1.44 18.24 -12.44
CA GLU A 274 0.03 18.28 -12.10
C GLU A 274 -0.79 17.35 -13.00
N LEU A 275 -1.62 16.47 -12.41
CA LEU A 275 -2.58 15.68 -13.17
C LEU A 275 -3.71 16.59 -13.63
N VAL A 276 -3.92 16.65 -14.94
CA VAL A 276 -4.98 17.45 -15.55
C VAL A 276 -5.80 16.62 -16.53
N LEU A 277 -7.09 16.92 -16.62
CA LEU A 277 -7.98 16.38 -17.62
C LEU A 277 -8.27 17.48 -18.66
N SER A 278 -7.82 17.26 -19.91
CA SER A 278 -8.04 18.20 -21.00
C SER A 278 -8.60 17.50 -22.20
N ASP A 279 -9.72 17.97 -22.73
CA ASP A 279 -10.42 17.37 -23.87
C ASP A 279 -10.68 15.86 -23.72
N GLY A 280 -10.96 15.39 -22.47
CA GLY A 280 -11.19 14.00 -22.16
C GLY A 280 -9.93 13.12 -22.12
N ILE A 281 -8.74 13.73 -22.05
CA ILE A 281 -7.45 13.04 -21.99
C ILE A 281 -6.72 13.44 -20.72
N LEU A 282 -6.30 12.44 -19.92
CA LEU A 282 -5.43 12.67 -18.77
C LEU A 282 -4.00 12.97 -19.24
N GLN A 283 -3.39 13.98 -18.63
CA GLN A 283 -2.04 14.44 -18.96
C GLN A 283 -1.29 14.86 -17.70
N ILE A 284 0.03 14.70 -17.75
CA ILE A 284 0.96 15.29 -16.78
C ILE A 284 1.34 16.67 -17.32
N LYS A 285 0.98 17.71 -16.58
CA LYS A 285 1.37 19.08 -16.89
C LYS A 285 2.60 19.43 -16.04
N PRO A 286 3.79 19.57 -16.64
CA PRO A 286 4.99 19.95 -15.91
C PRO A 286 4.80 21.26 -15.15
N GLN A 287 5.31 21.32 -13.92
CA GLN A 287 5.28 22.54 -13.08
C GLN A 287 6.38 23.50 -13.49
#